data_d0d159a246bcdffc7fd20f0a7ca7fd53
#
_entry.id   d0d159a246bcdffc7fd20f0a7ca7fd53
#
_cell.length_a   1.000
_cell.length_b   1.000
_cell.length_c   1.000
_cell.angle_alpha   90.00
_cell.angle_beta   90.00
_cell.angle_gamma   90.00
#
_symmetry.space_group_name_H-M   'P 1'
#
loop_
_entity.id
_entity.type
_entity.pdbx_description
1 polymer ?
#
loop_
_entity_poly.entity_id
_entity_poly.type
_entity_poly.pdbx_seq_one_letter_code
_entity_poly.pdbx_strand_id
1 'polypeptide(L)'
;DHIYIDMAWRKQYVGVFELEYNGCKFYFIDNEFYFNGDKPYDFIHLDCEKFIFFSKAVLSILPTIDFRPDVINCNDWQTGPIPVFLDTFQDNPFYQGIKTVMTIHNLKFQGRWDFNKIKDAMGISDYYFTSDKLEFYKDANLLKGGMVYANKVSTVSSTYANEITTEEYGEGLHNLLRARQN
;
A
#
# COMPACT_ATOMS: atom_id res chain seq x y z
N ASP A 1 0.31 16.35 -15.96
CA ASP A 1 1.71 15.89 -15.89
C ASP A 1 1.78 14.38 -16.04
N HIS A 2 2.96 13.85 -16.29
CA HIS A 2 3.19 12.42 -16.33
C HIS A 2 4.65 12.08 -15.97
N ILE A 3 4.83 10.87 -15.49
CA ILE A 3 6.13 10.25 -15.25
C ILE A 3 6.12 8.79 -15.71
N TYR A 4 7.26 8.13 -15.69
CA TYR A 4 7.38 6.68 -15.84
C TYR A 4 8.00 6.11 -14.58
N ILE A 5 7.47 4.96 -14.12
CA ILE A 5 8.01 4.23 -12.97
C ILE A 5 8.41 2.81 -13.36
N ASP A 6 9.44 2.30 -12.71
CA ASP A 6 9.87 0.92 -12.89
C ASP A 6 9.10 0.02 -11.92
N MET A 7 8.43 -0.99 -12.46
CA MET A 7 7.77 -2.08 -11.75
C MET A 7 8.56 -3.36 -12.00
N ALA A 8 9.61 -3.60 -11.22
CA ALA A 8 10.63 -4.61 -11.53
C ALA A 8 11.21 -4.39 -12.94
N TRP A 9 10.97 -5.32 -13.87
CA TRP A 9 11.40 -5.24 -15.27
C TRP A 9 10.45 -4.43 -16.17
N ARG A 10 9.25 -4.08 -15.67
CA ARG A 10 8.23 -3.32 -16.40
C ARG A 10 8.46 -1.82 -16.23
N LYS A 11 8.35 -1.06 -17.30
CA LYS A 11 8.31 0.41 -17.24
C LYS A 11 6.88 0.88 -17.51
N GLN A 12 6.27 1.51 -16.51
CA GLN A 12 4.85 1.88 -16.57
C GLN A 12 4.67 3.40 -16.61
N TYR A 13 3.76 3.84 -17.47
CA TYR A 13 3.31 5.22 -17.54
C TYR A 13 2.46 5.55 -16.30
N VAL A 14 2.62 6.77 -15.79
CA VAL A 14 1.80 7.35 -14.71
C VAL A 14 1.37 8.73 -15.14
N GLY A 15 0.14 8.88 -15.59
CA GLY A 15 -0.50 10.17 -15.79
C GLY A 15 -1.01 10.73 -14.47
N VAL A 16 -0.97 12.05 -14.31
CA VAL A 16 -1.45 12.74 -13.11
C VAL A 16 -2.38 13.87 -13.50
N PHE A 17 -3.62 13.76 -13.06
CA PHE A 17 -4.60 14.84 -13.13
C PHE A 17 -4.82 15.44 -11.74
N GLU A 18 -5.00 16.74 -11.69
CA GLU A 18 -5.29 17.50 -10.47
C GLU A 18 -6.67 18.13 -10.56
N LEU A 19 -7.41 18.07 -9.47
CA LEU A 19 -8.67 18.79 -9.27
C LEU A 19 -8.65 19.41 -7.87
N GLU A 20 -9.01 20.68 -7.77
CA GLU A 20 -9.30 21.29 -6.48
C GLU A 20 -10.81 21.38 -6.27
N TYR A 21 -11.28 20.83 -5.15
CA TYR A 21 -12.69 20.85 -4.78
C TYR A 21 -12.85 21.05 -3.27
N ASN A 22 -13.64 22.03 -2.87
CA ASN A 22 -13.89 22.39 -1.47
C ASN A 22 -12.61 22.60 -0.63
N GLY A 23 -11.57 23.21 -1.22
CA GLY A 23 -10.29 23.48 -0.55
C GLY A 23 -9.39 22.25 -0.39
N CYS A 24 -9.78 21.11 -0.97
CA CYS A 24 -8.95 19.90 -1.02
C CYS A 24 -8.43 19.68 -2.43
N LYS A 25 -7.17 19.30 -2.55
CA LYS A 25 -6.57 18.86 -3.80
C LYS A 25 -6.74 17.36 -3.97
N PHE A 26 -7.24 16.96 -5.13
CA PHE A 26 -7.40 15.57 -5.56
C PHE A 26 -6.42 15.31 -6.68
N TYR A 27 -5.65 14.25 -6.55
CA TYR A 27 -4.75 13.77 -7.59
C TYR A 27 -5.24 12.42 -8.08
N PHE A 28 -5.41 12.29 -9.39
CA PHE A 28 -5.85 11.05 -10.03
C PHE A 28 -4.68 10.44 -10.78
N ILE A 29 -4.43 9.17 -10.52
CA ILE A 29 -3.43 8.39 -11.23
C ILE A 29 -4.09 7.78 -12.46
N ASP A 30 -3.57 8.09 -13.63
CA ASP A 30 -4.02 7.58 -14.91
C ASP A 30 -3.04 6.55 -15.47
N ASN A 31 -3.58 5.38 -15.83
CA ASN A 31 -2.89 4.35 -16.59
C ASN A 31 -3.94 3.42 -17.21
N GLU A 32 -4.07 3.46 -18.53
CA GLU A 32 -5.08 2.67 -19.25
C GLU A 32 -4.89 1.16 -19.09
N PHE A 33 -3.66 0.68 -18.91
CA PHE A 33 -3.41 -0.75 -18.73
C PHE A 33 -4.00 -1.29 -17.42
N TYR A 34 -3.92 -0.51 -16.34
CA TYR A 34 -4.41 -0.95 -15.02
C TYR A 34 -5.84 -0.48 -14.69
N PHE A 35 -6.29 0.65 -15.26
CA PHE A 35 -7.52 1.32 -14.82
C PHE A 35 -8.58 1.51 -15.91
N ASN A 36 -8.51 0.78 -17.03
CA ASN A 36 -9.50 0.87 -18.10
C ASN A 36 -10.77 0.04 -17.86
N GLY A 37 -10.86 -0.70 -16.77
CA GLY A 37 -12.00 -1.54 -16.45
C GLY A 37 -13.17 -0.76 -15.84
N ASP A 38 -14.39 -1.31 -16.00
CA ASP A 38 -15.62 -0.72 -15.45
C ASP A 38 -15.75 -0.89 -13.92
N LYS A 39 -14.90 -1.72 -13.31
CA LYS A 39 -14.95 -2.07 -11.89
C LYS A 39 -13.57 -1.94 -11.25
N PRO A 40 -13.52 -1.62 -9.93
CA PRO A 40 -12.25 -1.60 -9.19
C PRO A 40 -11.52 -2.95 -9.20
N TYR A 41 -12.26 -4.05 -9.28
CA TYR A 41 -11.77 -5.43 -9.28
C TYR A 41 -12.33 -6.19 -10.49
N ASP A 42 -11.62 -6.11 -11.61
CA ASP A 42 -12.06 -6.73 -12.87
C ASP A 42 -11.36 -8.06 -13.15
N PHE A 43 -10.09 -8.18 -12.77
CA PHE A 43 -9.25 -9.32 -13.06
C PHE A 43 -8.43 -9.71 -11.84
N ILE A 44 -8.91 -10.69 -11.11
CA ILE A 44 -8.30 -11.16 -9.85
C ILE A 44 -6.79 -11.42 -9.95
N HIS A 45 -6.29 -11.74 -11.15
CA HIS A 45 -4.86 -11.99 -11.39
C HIS A 45 -4.03 -10.71 -11.58
N LEU A 46 -4.67 -9.60 -11.97
CA LEU A 46 -4.03 -8.31 -12.18
C LEU A 46 -4.28 -7.34 -11.03
N ASP A 47 -5.28 -7.59 -10.19
CA ASP A 47 -5.66 -6.67 -9.12
C ASP A 47 -4.53 -6.43 -8.12
N CYS A 48 -3.71 -7.45 -7.82
CA CYS A 48 -2.56 -7.25 -6.95
C CYS A 48 -1.52 -6.31 -7.59
N GLU A 49 -1.19 -6.54 -8.87
CA GLU A 49 -0.22 -5.71 -9.60
C GLU A 49 -0.74 -4.28 -9.77
N LYS A 50 -2.03 -4.10 -10.08
CA LYS A 50 -2.70 -2.80 -10.18
C LYS A 50 -2.52 -1.95 -8.92
N PHE A 51 -2.77 -2.50 -7.75
CA PHE A 51 -2.65 -1.75 -6.49
C PHE A 51 -1.21 -1.61 -6.00
N ILE A 52 -0.31 -2.52 -6.35
CA ILE A 52 1.14 -2.34 -6.19
C ILE A 52 1.62 -1.16 -7.06
N PHE A 53 1.20 -1.13 -8.33
CA PHE A 53 1.46 0.00 -9.23
C PHE A 53 0.94 1.31 -8.64
N PHE A 54 -0.35 1.36 -8.25
CA PHE A 54 -0.96 2.53 -7.64
C PHE A 54 -0.15 3.04 -6.45
N SER A 55 0.21 2.15 -5.54
CA SER A 55 0.97 2.51 -4.33
C SER A 55 2.35 3.08 -4.64
N LYS A 56 3.06 2.51 -5.61
CA LYS A 56 4.36 3.04 -6.05
C LYS A 56 4.21 4.36 -6.78
N ALA A 57 3.19 4.48 -7.63
CA ALA A 57 2.88 5.70 -8.37
C ALA A 57 2.60 6.87 -7.43
N VAL A 58 1.76 6.67 -6.39
CA VAL A 58 1.46 7.70 -5.37
C VAL A 58 2.72 8.30 -4.77
N LEU A 59 3.69 7.49 -4.37
CA LEU A 59 4.95 8.01 -3.84
C LEU A 59 5.79 8.70 -4.92
N SER A 60 5.87 8.11 -6.11
CA SER A 60 6.75 8.57 -7.19
C SER A 60 6.32 9.92 -7.77
N ILE A 61 5.01 10.26 -7.72
CA ILE A 61 4.52 11.55 -8.23
C ILE A 61 4.79 12.72 -7.27
N LEU A 62 5.01 12.48 -5.98
CA LEU A 62 5.13 13.54 -4.97
C LEU A 62 6.14 14.62 -5.34
N PRO A 63 7.36 14.30 -5.80
CA PRO A 63 8.30 15.32 -6.25
C PRO A 63 7.83 16.08 -7.51
N THR A 64 7.09 15.40 -8.40
CA THR A 64 6.62 15.98 -9.68
C THR A 64 5.50 17.01 -9.46
N ILE A 65 4.62 16.75 -8.48
CA ILE A 65 3.53 17.66 -8.12
C ILE A 65 3.95 18.71 -7.06
N ASP A 66 5.24 18.76 -6.73
CA ASP A 66 5.81 19.64 -5.69
C ASP A 66 5.05 19.57 -4.36
N PHE A 67 4.69 18.36 -3.95
CA PHE A 67 3.98 18.11 -2.70
C PHE A 67 4.71 17.10 -1.82
N ARG A 68 5.25 17.56 -0.71
CA ARG A 68 5.88 16.71 0.29
C ARG A 68 5.00 16.64 1.53
N PRO A 69 4.26 15.53 1.74
CA PRO A 69 3.40 15.37 2.91
C PRO A 69 4.22 15.13 4.18
N ASP A 70 3.69 15.54 5.32
CA ASP A 70 4.20 15.11 6.63
C ASP A 70 3.73 13.70 6.97
N VAL A 71 2.48 13.37 6.61
CA VAL A 71 1.84 12.09 6.88
C VAL A 71 1.06 11.60 5.66
N ILE A 72 1.22 10.32 5.35
CA ILE A 72 0.40 9.61 4.36
C ILE A 72 -0.54 8.66 5.10
N ASN A 73 -1.85 8.86 4.96
CA ASN A 73 -2.85 7.94 5.48
C ASN A 73 -3.21 6.89 4.41
N CYS A 74 -2.81 5.67 4.67
CA CYS A 74 -3.06 4.51 3.81
C CYS A 74 -4.34 3.81 4.25
N ASN A 75 -5.18 3.40 3.32
CA ASN A 75 -6.47 2.78 3.61
C ASN A 75 -6.55 1.38 3.01
N ASP A 76 -6.69 0.36 3.85
CA ASP A 76 -6.78 -1.05 3.51
C ASP A 76 -5.61 -1.60 2.67
N TRP A 77 -5.72 -2.84 2.23
CA TRP A 77 -4.68 -3.57 1.54
C TRP A 77 -4.22 -2.95 0.21
N GLN A 78 -5.11 -2.22 -0.46
CA GLN A 78 -4.84 -1.57 -1.74
C GLN A 78 -3.71 -0.55 -1.64
N THR A 79 -3.56 0.06 -0.47
CA THR A 79 -2.50 1.02 -0.17
C THR A 79 -1.45 0.47 0.80
N GLY A 80 -1.60 -0.80 1.20
CA GLY A 80 -0.62 -1.49 2.05
C GLY A 80 0.82 -1.48 1.54
N PRO A 81 1.08 -1.51 0.22
CA PRO A 81 2.44 -1.38 -0.30
C PRO A 81 3.08 0.01 -0.08
N ILE A 82 2.32 1.08 0.17
CA ILE A 82 2.89 2.44 0.35
C ILE A 82 3.92 2.50 1.49
N PRO A 83 3.64 2.06 2.73
CA PRO A 83 4.64 2.07 3.79
C PRO A 83 5.88 1.23 3.46
N VAL A 84 5.70 0.11 2.76
CA VAL A 84 6.82 -0.75 2.33
C VAL A 84 7.70 -0.04 1.30
N PHE A 85 7.11 0.56 0.26
CA PHE A 85 7.86 1.33 -0.73
C PHE A 85 8.52 2.57 -0.12
N LEU A 86 7.85 3.26 0.81
CA LEU A 86 8.43 4.41 1.47
C LEU A 86 9.72 4.04 2.23
N ASP A 87 9.77 2.84 2.82
CA ASP A 87 11.00 2.33 3.45
C ASP A 87 12.13 2.13 2.41
N THR A 88 11.80 1.65 1.21
CA THR A 88 12.79 1.52 0.11
C THR A 88 13.25 2.86 -0.46
N PHE A 89 12.55 3.96 -0.20
CA PHE A 89 12.85 5.29 -0.73
C PHE A 89 13.66 6.17 0.24
N GLN A 90 14.00 5.67 1.43
CA GLN A 90 14.64 6.45 2.50
C GLN A 90 16.04 6.99 2.14
N ASP A 91 16.72 6.41 1.15
CA ASP A 91 18.01 6.95 0.64
C ASP A 91 17.84 8.28 -0.10
N ASN A 92 16.62 8.60 -0.57
CA ASN A 92 16.30 9.87 -1.19
C ASN A 92 15.84 10.89 -0.12
N PRO A 93 16.54 12.02 0.05
CA PRO A 93 16.22 13.03 1.07
C PRO A 93 14.79 13.56 1.01
N PHE A 94 14.14 13.55 -0.17
CA PHE A 94 12.75 13.99 -0.32
C PHE A 94 11.79 13.19 0.58
N TYR A 95 12.01 11.88 0.73
CA TYR A 95 11.10 10.98 1.46
C TYR A 95 11.43 10.84 2.94
N GLN A 96 12.61 11.30 3.35
CA GLN A 96 13.04 11.19 4.75
C GLN A 96 12.12 11.96 5.68
N GLY A 97 11.66 11.31 6.75
CA GLY A 97 10.80 11.91 7.76
C GLY A 97 9.29 11.90 7.44
N ILE A 98 8.87 11.55 6.22
CA ILE A 98 7.46 11.29 5.92
C ILE A 98 6.98 10.11 6.77
N LYS A 99 5.82 10.28 7.42
CA LYS A 99 5.21 9.25 8.28
C LYS A 99 4.00 8.61 7.59
N THR A 100 3.68 7.38 7.99
CA THR A 100 2.52 6.67 7.47
C THR A 100 1.60 6.20 8.59
N VAL A 101 0.29 6.27 8.32
CA VAL A 101 -0.76 5.64 9.13
C VAL A 101 -1.46 4.60 8.26
N MET A 102 -1.52 3.36 8.72
CA MET A 102 -2.26 2.29 8.04
C MET A 102 -3.63 2.14 8.71
N THR A 103 -4.70 2.55 8.02
CA THR A 103 -6.08 2.46 8.49
C THR A 103 -6.75 1.22 7.96
N ILE A 104 -7.27 0.38 8.84
CA ILE A 104 -7.95 -0.88 8.53
C ILE A 104 -9.46 -0.65 8.60
N HIS A 105 -10.17 -0.78 7.47
CA HIS A 105 -11.62 -0.74 7.42
C HIS A 105 -12.23 -2.13 7.49
N ASN A 106 -11.61 -3.11 6.82
CA ASN A 106 -12.05 -4.50 6.85
C ASN A 106 -10.86 -5.46 6.78
N LEU A 107 -10.49 -6.06 7.91
CA LEU A 107 -9.35 -6.96 8.06
C LEU A 107 -9.48 -8.27 7.26
N LYS A 108 -10.70 -8.65 6.88
CA LYS A 108 -10.96 -9.85 6.07
C LYS A 108 -10.29 -9.77 4.69
N PHE A 109 -10.17 -8.57 4.13
CA PHE A 109 -9.54 -8.34 2.84
C PHE A 109 -8.10 -7.87 3.06
N GLN A 110 -7.14 -8.75 2.76
CA GLN A 110 -5.74 -8.54 3.13
C GLN A 110 -4.80 -8.34 1.92
N GLY A 111 -5.29 -8.51 0.71
CA GLY A 111 -4.43 -8.45 -0.47
C GLY A 111 -3.39 -9.57 -0.44
N ARG A 112 -3.84 -10.84 -0.37
CA ARG A 112 -3.00 -12.03 -0.38
C ARG A 112 -2.97 -12.65 -1.76
N TRP A 113 -1.77 -12.84 -2.27
CA TRP A 113 -1.52 -13.55 -3.53
C TRP A 113 -0.25 -14.38 -3.45
N ASP A 114 -0.06 -15.21 -4.47
CA ASP A 114 1.16 -15.98 -4.66
C ASP A 114 2.41 -15.11 -4.41
N PHE A 115 3.28 -15.62 -3.58
CA PHE A 115 4.49 -14.95 -3.13
C PHE A 115 5.37 -14.43 -4.29
N ASN A 116 5.57 -15.28 -5.32
CA ASN A 116 6.44 -14.93 -6.45
C ASN A 116 5.81 -13.83 -7.33
N LYS A 117 4.49 -13.85 -7.48
CA LYS A 117 3.78 -12.80 -8.24
C LYS A 117 3.92 -11.44 -7.59
N ILE A 118 3.71 -11.35 -6.28
CA ILE A 118 3.86 -10.08 -5.54
C ILE A 118 5.32 -9.62 -5.58
N LYS A 119 6.26 -10.52 -5.36
CA LYS A 119 7.70 -10.23 -5.42
C LYS A 119 8.10 -9.69 -6.81
N ASP A 120 7.65 -10.33 -7.88
CA ASP A 120 7.87 -9.88 -9.26
C ASP A 120 7.23 -8.50 -9.53
N ALA A 121 6.02 -8.26 -9.03
CA ALA A 121 5.34 -6.99 -9.22
C ALA A 121 5.97 -5.84 -8.40
N MET A 122 6.38 -6.10 -7.17
CA MET A 122 6.98 -5.08 -6.32
C MET A 122 8.40 -4.71 -6.75
N GLY A 123 9.21 -5.69 -7.19
CA GLY A 123 10.59 -5.46 -7.62
C GLY A 123 11.50 -4.92 -6.52
N ILE A 124 11.30 -5.36 -5.28
CA ILE A 124 12.10 -4.97 -4.11
C ILE A 124 12.90 -6.15 -3.57
N SER A 125 13.83 -5.88 -2.67
CA SER A 125 14.72 -6.89 -2.07
C SER A 125 13.95 -8.01 -1.36
N ASP A 126 14.51 -9.22 -1.37
CA ASP A 126 14.04 -10.40 -0.62
C ASP A 126 13.94 -10.12 0.89
N TYR A 127 14.67 -9.14 1.38
CA TYR A 127 14.59 -8.65 2.74
C TYR A 127 13.16 -8.35 3.21
N TYR A 128 12.30 -7.88 2.31
CA TYR A 128 10.90 -7.53 2.61
C TYR A 128 9.95 -8.72 2.65
N PHE A 129 10.40 -9.91 2.21
CA PHE A 129 9.56 -11.08 2.00
C PHE A 129 9.79 -12.19 3.04
N THR A 130 10.08 -11.82 4.27
CA THR A 130 10.26 -12.74 5.40
C THR A 130 8.97 -12.87 6.23
N SER A 131 8.88 -13.89 7.09
CA SER A 131 7.68 -14.21 7.88
C SER A 131 7.28 -13.12 8.89
N ASP A 132 8.21 -12.28 9.29
CA ASP A 132 7.99 -11.10 10.13
C ASP A 132 7.53 -9.86 9.33
N LYS A 133 7.50 -9.94 7.98
CA LYS A 133 7.18 -8.84 7.08
C LYS A 133 6.02 -9.19 6.15
N LEU A 134 6.28 -9.30 4.83
CA LEU A 134 5.23 -9.54 3.82
C LEU A 134 4.78 -11.00 3.72
N GLU A 135 5.66 -11.98 4.01
CA GLU A 135 5.27 -13.38 3.92
C GLU A 135 4.17 -13.73 4.92
N PHE A 136 3.16 -14.52 4.49
CA PHE A 136 2.04 -14.96 5.31
C PHE A 136 1.49 -16.30 4.80
N TYR A 137 1.82 -17.39 5.50
CA TYR A 137 1.41 -18.74 5.13
C TYR A 137 1.71 -19.12 3.66
N LYS A 138 2.94 -18.90 3.22
CA LYS A 138 3.48 -19.11 1.86
C LYS A 138 2.97 -18.15 0.78
N ASP A 139 2.02 -17.26 1.10
CA ASP A 139 1.64 -16.13 0.26
C ASP A 139 2.43 -14.88 0.66
N ALA A 140 2.29 -13.81 -0.10
CA ALA A 140 2.58 -12.46 0.36
C ALA A 140 1.27 -11.73 0.69
N ASN A 141 1.29 -10.91 1.75
CA ASN A 141 0.13 -10.21 2.28
C ASN A 141 0.42 -8.71 2.33
N LEU A 142 -0.27 -7.95 1.47
CA LEU A 142 -0.01 -6.52 1.29
C LEU A 142 -0.47 -5.69 2.50
N LEU A 143 -1.59 -6.04 3.13
CA LEU A 143 -2.05 -5.37 4.33
C LEU A 143 -1.09 -5.60 5.50
N LYS A 144 -0.60 -6.84 5.66
CA LYS A 144 0.41 -7.17 6.67
C LYS A 144 1.67 -6.34 6.48
N GLY A 145 2.18 -6.25 5.24
CA GLY A 145 3.32 -5.40 4.92
C GLY A 145 3.08 -3.95 5.32
N GLY A 146 1.91 -3.40 4.97
CA GLY A 146 1.50 -2.07 5.37
C GLY A 146 1.50 -1.86 6.88
N MET A 147 0.93 -2.80 7.64
CA MET A 147 0.91 -2.73 9.10
C MET A 147 2.31 -2.84 9.71
N VAL A 148 3.19 -3.67 9.17
CA VAL A 148 4.57 -3.83 9.68
C VAL A 148 5.37 -2.54 9.51
N TYR A 149 5.27 -1.90 8.35
CA TYR A 149 6.10 -0.75 7.98
C TYR A 149 5.48 0.62 8.32
N ALA A 150 4.16 0.71 8.55
CA ALA A 150 3.55 1.98 8.94
C ALA A 150 4.02 2.45 10.33
N ASN A 151 4.11 3.77 10.51
CA ASN A 151 4.43 4.35 11.81
C ASN A 151 3.32 4.10 12.85
N LYS A 152 2.07 4.18 12.40
CA LYS A 152 0.89 3.87 13.23
C LYS A 152 -0.10 3.02 12.45
N VAL A 153 -0.85 2.19 13.19
CA VAL A 153 -1.99 1.43 12.69
C VAL A 153 -3.25 1.96 13.35
N SER A 154 -4.30 2.16 12.59
CA SER A 154 -5.59 2.61 13.08
C SER A 154 -6.74 1.79 12.49
N THR A 155 -7.91 1.89 13.09
CA THR A 155 -9.14 1.32 12.56
C THR A 155 -10.34 2.22 12.88
N VAL A 156 -11.50 1.87 12.37
CA VAL A 156 -12.68 2.74 12.27
C VAL A 156 -13.52 2.84 13.55
N SER A 157 -13.30 1.97 14.54
CA SER A 157 -14.00 2.05 15.83
C SER A 157 -13.21 1.38 16.97
N SER A 158 -13.44 1.80 18.21
CA SER A 158 -12.84 1.18 19.39
C SER A 158 -13.28 -0.27 19.60
N THR A 159 -14.54 -0.60 19.29
CA THR A 159 -15.06 -1.97 19.34
C THR A 159 -14.29 -2.85 18.38
N TYR A 160 -14.20 -2.42 17.11
CA TYR A 160 -13.49 -3.19 16.09
C TYR A 160 -11.99 -3.31 16.39
N ALA A 161 -11.36 -2.28 16.97
CA ALA A 161 -9.97 -2.36 17.42
C ALA A 161 -9.75 -3.49 18.44
N ASN A 162 -10.70 -3.70 19.35
CA ASN A 162 -10.64 -4.81 20.32
C ASN A 162 -10.90 -6.16 19.65
N GLU A 163 -11.90 -6.24 18.78
CA GLU A 163 -12.27 -7.48 18.08
C GLU A 163 -11.12 -8.04 17.25
N ILE A 164 -10.50 -7.23 16.38
CA ILE A 164 -9.43 -7.68 15.47
C ILE A 164 -8.14 -8.11 16.18
N THR A 165 -8.00 -7.83 17.48
CA THR A 165 -6.90 -8.35 18.30
C THR A 165 -7.18 -9.73 18.89
N THR A 166 -8.38 -10.29 18.70
CA THR A 166 -8.73 -11.65 19.11
C THR A 166 -8.43 -12.67 18.02
N GLU A 167 -8.28 -13.93 18.39
CA GLU A 167 -8.07 -15.02 17.43
C GLU A 167 -9.28 -15.20 16.52
N GLU A 168 -10.50 -14.99 17.05
CA GLU A 168 -11.76 -15.17 16.33
C GLU A 168 -11.93 -14.16 15.19
N TYR A 169 -11.58 -12.89 15.38
CA TYR A 169 -11.79 -11.81 14.41
C TYR A 169 -10.50 -11.26 13.79
N GLY A 170 -9.35 -11.75 14.22
CA GLY A 170 -8.05 -11.23 13.79
C GLY A 170 -7.56 -11.76 12.45
N GLU A 171 -8.32 -12.66 11.80
CA GLU A 171 -8.03 -13.19 10.44
C GLU A 171 -6.55 -13.65 10.29
N GLY A 172 -5.98 -14.22 11.37
CA GLY A 172 -4.58 -14.66 11.46
C GLY A 172 -3.56 -13.56 11.73
N LEU A 173 -3.98 -12.29 11.84
CA LEU A 173 -3.12 -11.13 12.10
C LEU A 173 -3.22 -10.58 13.54
N HIS A 174 -4.00 -11.23 14.41
CA HIS A 174 -4.26 -10.78 15.77
C HIS A 174 -2.98 -10.57 16.61
N ASN A 175 -1.97 -11.41 16.44
CA ASN A 175 -0.70 -11.25 17.16
C ASN A 175 0.09 -10.03 16.71
N LEU A 176 0.11 -9.75 15.38
CA LEU A 176 0.71 -8.54 14.85
C LEU A 176 -0.04 -7.30 15.36
N LEU A 177 -1.38 -7.33 15.33
CA LEU A 177 -2.21 -6.23 15.82
C LEU A 177 -1.99 -5.95 17.31
N ARG A 178 -1.91 -6.99 18.15
CA ARG A 178 -1.54 -6.84 19.57
C ARG A 178 -0.17 -6.17 19.75
N ALA A 179 0.82 -6.57 18.95
CA ALA A 179 2.15 -5.97 18.99
C ALA A 179 2.17 -4.50 18.53
N ARG A 180 1.15 -4.05 17.81
CA ARG A 180 1.01 -2.68 17.27
C ARG A 180 0.05 -1.79 18.06
N GLN A 181 -0.46 -2.24 19.21
CA GLN A 181 -1.42 -1.48 20.06
C GLN A 181 -0.81 -0.27 20.78
N ASN A 182 0.48 0.00 20.69
CA ASN A 182 1.17 1.10 21.39
C ASN A 182 1.35 2.35 20.55
#